data_d12cee043be52f0ba2171c92792afa53
#
_entry.id   d12cee043be52f0ba2171c92792afa53
#
_cell.length_a   1.000
_cell.length_b   1.000
_cell.length_c   1.000
_cell.angle_alpha   90.00
_cell.angle_beta   90.00
_cell.angle_gamma   90.00
#
_symmetry.space_group_name_H-M   'P 1'
#
loop_
_entity.id
_entity.type
_entity.pdbx_description
1 polymer ?
#
loop_
_entity_poly.entity_id
_entity_poly.type
_entity_poly.pdbx_seq_one_letter_code
_entity_poly.pdbx_strand_id
1 'polypeptide(L)'
;MIINDSHCHFFSTELFAAFARQRQDRTAPPPPRGSLQEAMEEDVNRQLAVALCDELGWETPGSAFTLADRWARELDAHGIARAALIASVPSDETSVAAAVARHPSRFVGFFMLDPSAGDPVARARRALGELGLRGICLFPAMHHVPLHDDRVQQIVSVAAANPGTAVFVHCGVLSVGVRQKLGLPGRFDLRLGDPLGVARLALAFPNVPFIIPHFGAGLFRETMMAADSCANIYLDTSSSNGWIRYTPGLTLDSVFRTALAVAGASRLLFGSDSSFFPRGWHKAVFDAQKTAIAALGHTADDEALIFGGNFDRLFPLS
;
A
#
# COMPACT_ATOMS: atom_id res chain seq x y z
N MET A 1 -18.81 -0.14 15.71
CA MET A 1 -17.52 -0.71 15.28
C MET A 1 -16.71 0.40 14.64
N ILE A 2 -15.44 0.57 15.01
CA ILE A 2 -14.50 1.47 14.35
C ILE A 2 -14.03 0.79 13.06
N ILE A 3 -13.95 1.54 11.96
CA ILE A 3 -13.47 1.04 10.68
C ILE A 3 -12.22 1.83 10.31
N ASN A 4 -11.12 1.10 10.08
CA ASN A 4 -9.85 1.63 9.58
C ASN A 4 -9.48 0.91 8.30
N ASP A 5 -8.90 1.62 7.34
CA ASP A 5 -8.51 1.09 6.04
C ASP A 5 -6.98 0.97 5.96
N SER A 6 -6.45 -0.24 5.85
CA SER A 6 -5.01 -0.48 5.80
C SER A 6 -4.38 -0.21 4.42
N HIS A 7 -5.19 0.12 3.40
CA HIS A 7 -4.70 0.18 2.03
C HIS A 7 -5.42 1.22 1.17
N CYS A 8 -4.94 2.45 1.22
CA CYS A 8 -5.36 3.51 0.32
C CYS A 8 -4.14 4.09 -0.39
N HIS A 9 -4.17 4.17 -1.70
CA HIS A 9 -3.12 4.79 -2.49
C HIS A 9 -3.28 6.31 -2.51
N PHE A 10 -2.21 7.03 -2.20
CA PHE A 10 -2.16 8.49 -2.26
C PHE A 10 -1.67 8.93 -3.64
N PHE A 11 -2.59 9.09 -4.58
CA PHE A 11 -2.26 9.48 -5.94
C PHE A 11 -1.97 10.98 -6.02
N SER A 12 -0.76 11.34 -5.66
CA SER A 12 -0.23 12.70 -5.64
C SER A 12 0.04 13.27 -7.03
N THR A 13 0.33 14.57 -7.09
CA THR A 13 0.84 15.23 -8.30
C THR A 13 2.11 14.56 -8.82
N GLU A 14 3.01 14.13 -7.92
CA GLU A 14 4.26 13.45 -8.27
C GLU A 14 4.02 12.10 -8.95
N LEU A 15 3.01 11.35 -8.53
CA LEU A 15 2.63 10.10 -9.18
C LEU A 15 2.20 10.35 -10.63
N PHE A 16 1.31 11.30 -10.87
CA PHE A 16 0.84 11.60 -12.23
C PHE A 16 1.96 12.16 -13.11
N ALA A 17 2.82 13.02 -12.56
CA ALA A 17 3.99 13.51 -13.26
C ALA A 17 4.96 12.38 -13.64
N ALA A 18 5.19 11.43 -12.73
CA ALA A 18 6.03 10.27 -13.00
C ALA A 18 5.46 9.41 -14.15
N PHE A 19 4.16 9.16 -14.19
CA PHE A 19 3.54 8.45 -15.30
C PHE A 19 3.57 9.22 -16.61
N ALA A 20 3.34 10.54 -16.57
CA ALA A 20 3.44 11.39 -17.75
C ALA A 20 4.86 11.38 -18.35
N ARG A 21 5.89 11.46 -17.49
CA ARG A 21 7.30 11.37 -17.91
C ARG A 21 7.63 9.99 -18.50
N GLN A 22 7.18 8.89 -17.88
CA GLN A 22 7.36 7.55 -18.43
C GLN A 22 6.75 7.39 -19.82
N ARG A 23 5.57 7.98 -20.05
CA ARG A 23 4.90 7.96 -21.35
C ARG A 23 5.68 8.75 -22.41
N GLN A 24 6.39 9.81 -22.01
CA GLN A 24 7.21 10.64 -22.89
C GLN A 24 8.65 10.14 -23.03
N ASP A 25 9.00 9.02 -22.40
CA ASP A 25 10.36 8.45 -22.32
C ASP A 25 11.40 9.44 -21.74
N ARG A 26 10.95 10.32 -20.83
CA ARG A 26 11.76 11.35 -20.18
C ARG A 26 12.18 10.93 -18.78
N THR A 27 13.38 10.38 -18.66
CA THR A 27 14.01 10.00 -17.38
C THR A 27 15.14 10.96 -17.02
N ALA A 28 14.83 12.21 -16.67
CA ALA A 28 15.85 13.13 -16.14
C ALA A 28 16.03 12.91 -14.62
N PRO A 29 17.26 13.02 -14.07
CA PRO A 29 17.46 13.00 -12.63
C PRO A 29 16.82 14.24 -11.97
N PRO A 30 16.36 14.12 -10.70
CA PRO A 30 15.75 15.25 -9.99
C PRO A 30 16.77 16.38 -9.76
N PRO A 31 16.34 17.65 -9.78
CA PRO A 31 17.18 18.80 -9.53
C PRO A 31 17.65 18.88 -8.07
N PRO A 32 18.69 19.67 -7.77
CA PRO A 32 19.11 19.96 -6.40
C PRO A 32 18.01 20.64 -5.60
N ARG A 33 17.84 20.23 -4.34
CA ARG A 33 16.83 20.81 -3.44
C ARG A 33 17.03 22.31 -3.18
N GLY A 34 15.92 23.06 -3.13
CA GLY A 34 15.91 24.51 -2.89
C GLY A 34 16.44 25.33 -4.06
N SER A 35 16.64 24.71 -5.23
CA SER A 35 17.09 25.41 -6.42
C SER A 35 15.94 26.03 -7.20
N LEU A 36 16.22 27.08 -8.00
CA LEU A 36 15.26 27.63 -8.97
C LEU A 36 14.79 26.54 -9.95
N GLN A 37 15.65 25.58 -10.25
CA GLN A 37 15.36 24.44 -11.10
C GLN A 37 14.33 23.49 -10.47
N GLU A 38 14.37 23.28 -9.14
CA GLU A 38 13.35 22.51 -8.41
C GLU A 38 11.98 23.18 -8.48
N ALA A 39 11.90 24.51 -8.27
CA ALA A 39 10.66 25.26 -8.37
C ALA A 39 10.06 25.24 -9.79
N MET A 40 10.90 25.32 -10.81
CA MET A 40 10.46 25.19 -12.21
C MET A 40 9.97 23.76 -12.50
N GLU A 41 10.59 22.76 -11.92
CA GLU A 41 10.21 21.36 -12.09
C GLU A 41 8.89 21.04 -11.38
N GLU A 42 8.62 21.62 -10.21
CA GLU A 42 7.31 21.52 -9.54
C GLU A 42 6.17 22.06 -10.42
N ASP A 43 6.39 23.17 -11.11
CA ASP A 43 5.39 23.73 -12.01
C ASP A 43 5.16 22.84 -13.25
N VAL A 44 6.24 22.30 -13.82
CA VAL A 44 6.16 21.33 -14.92
C VAL A 44 5.43 20.05 -14.46
N ASN A 45 5.73 19.53 -13.28
CA ASN A 45 5.05 18.36 -12.69
C ASN A 45 3.56 18.61 -12.53
N ARG A 46 3.20 19.80 -12.04
CA ARG A 46 1.79 20.19 -11.90
C ARG A 46 1.08 20.22 -13.26
N GLN A 47 1.68 20.81 -14.27
CA GLN A 47 1.10 20.86 -15.62
C GLN A 47 0.96 19.46 -16.22
N LEU A 48 1.95 18.60 -16.08
CA LEU A 48 1.91 17.21 -16.53
C LEU A 48 0.80 16.43 -15.82
N ALA A 49 0.64 16.61 -14.50
CA ALA A 49 -0.39 15.96 -13.73
C ALA A 49 -1.80 16.42 -14.12
N VAL A 50 -2.00 17.73 -14.34
CA VAL A 50 -3.28 18.29 -14.82
C VAL A 50 -3.65 17.65 -16.15
N ALA A 51 -2.76 17.73 -17.14
CA ALA A 51 -3.03 17.20 -18.48
C ALA A 51 -3.36 15.70 -18.46
N LEU A 52 -2.67 14.94 -17.60
CA LEU A 52 -2.91 13.50 -17.50
C LEU A 52 -4.24 13.19 -16.78
N CYS A 53 -4.58 13.91 -15.72
CA CYS A 53 -5.86 13.77 -15.03
C CYS A 53 -7.04 14.11 -15.95
N ASP A 54 -6.93 15.18 -16.74
CA ASP A 54 -7.94 15.57 -17.72
C ASP A 54 -8.16 14.46 -18.77
N GLU A 55 -7.07 13.87 -19.29
CA GLU A 55 -7.14 12.75 -20.23
C GLU A 55 -7.84 11.52 -19.61
N LEU A 56 -7.57 11.24 -18.33
CA LEU A 56 -8.17 10.11 -17.62
C LEU A 56 -9.60 10.37 -17.13
N GLY A 57 -10.08 11.61 -17.16
CA GLY A 57 -11.33 12.02 -16.55
C GLY A 57 -11.30 11.94 -15.01
N TRP A 58 -10.14 12.19 -14.41
CA TRP A 58 -9.93 12.12 -12.97
C TRP A 58 -9.75 13.51 -12.37
N GLU A 59 -10.07 13.66 -11.07
CA GLU A 59 -9.80 14.89 -10.33
C GLU A 59 -8.28 15.12 -10.22
N THR A 60 -7.84 16.34 -10.47
CA THR A 60 -6.45 16.73 -10.24
C THR A 60 -6.18 16.79 -8.73
N PRO A 61 -5.12 16.14 -8.23
CA PRO A 61 -4.88 16.05 -6.78
C PRO A 61 -4.57 17.41 -6.11
N GLY A 62 -4.01 18.36 -6.84
CA GLY A 62 -3.50 19.61 -6.30
C GLY A 62 -2.27 19.40 -5.41
N SER A 63 -2.14 20.18 -4.33
CA SER A 63 -1.06 19.97 -3.35
C SER A 63 -1.32 18.72 -2.50
N ALA A 64 -0.26 18.21 -1.83
CA ALA A 64 -0.41 17.11 -0.88
C ALA A 64 -1.40 17.44 0.25
N PHE A 65 -1.46 18.71 0.71
CA PHE A 65 -2.44 19.16 1.70
C PHE A 65 -3.87 19.14 1.16
N THR A 66 -4.07 19.61 -0.07
CA THR A 66 -5.40 19.59 -0.72
C THR A 66 -5.92 18.18 -0.89
N LEU A 67 -5.06 17.27 -1.34
CA LEU A 67 -5.39 15.86 -1.50
C LEU A 67 -5.65 15.19 -0.13
N ALA A 68 -4.86 15.52 0.90
CA ALA A 68 -5.09 15.03 2.26
C ALA A 68 -6.46 15.46 2.81
N ASP A 69 -6.83 16.76 2.63
CA ASP A 69 -8.14 17.26 3.02
C ASP A 69 -9.27 16.59 2.21
N ARG A 70 -9.03 16.28 0.93
CA ARG A 70 -9.99 15.53 0.08
C ARG A 70 -10.19 14.10 0.59
N TRP A 71 -9.11 13.42 0.96
CA TRP A 71 -9.18 12.08 1.56
C TRP A 71 -9.87 12.11 2.94
N ALA A 72 -9.57 13.10 3.80
CA ALA A 72 -10.23 13.20 5.11
C ALA A 72 -11.75 13.33 4.97
N ARG A 73 -12.22 14.22 4.08
CA ARG A 73 -13.66 14.34 3.77
C ARG A 73 -14.28 13.06 3.20
N GLU A 74 -13.54 12.37 2.36
CA GLU A 74 -13.98 11.09 1.79
C GLU A 74 -14.18 10.03 2.88
N LEU A 75 -13.21 9.89 3.78
CA LEU A 75 -13.30 8.97 4.91
C LEU A 75 -14.45 9.33 5.84
N ASP A 76 -14.69 10.63 6.11
CA ASP A 76 -15.82 11.10 6.92
C ASP A 76 -17.17 10.72 6.29
N ALA A 77 -17.30 10.89 4.98
CA ALA A 77 -18.52 10.54 4.25
C ALA A 77 -18.87 9.04 4.33
N HIS A 78 -17.88 8.19 4.56
CA HIS A 78 -18.03 6.74 4.69
C HIS A 78 -17.91 6.21 6.12
N GLY A 79 -17.72 7.07 7.11
CA GLY A 79 -17.56 6.67 8.52
C GLY A 79 -16.27 5.90 8.80
N ILE A 80 -15.21 6.14 8.02
CA ILE A 80 -13.90 5.53 8.19
C ILE A 80 -13.08 6.39 9.16
N ALA A 81 -12.61 5.79 10.24
CA ALA A 81 -11.90 6.53 11.27
C ALA A 81 -10.45 6.88 10.85
N ARG A 82 -9.71 5.91 10.32
CA ARG A 82 -8.30 6.07 9.94
C ARG A 82 -7.99 5.33 8.65
N ALA A 83 -6.92 5.74 7.96
CA ALA A 83 -6.41 5.01 6.79
C ALA A 83 -4.88 5.03 6.72
N ALA A 84 -4.30 3.95 6.19
CA ALA A 84 -2.94 3.96 5.69
C ALA A 84 -2.94 4.55 4.27
N LEU A 85 -2.16 5.61 4.07
CA LEU A 85 -1.96 6.24 2.77
C LEU A 85 -0.60 5.82 2.20
N ILE A 86 -0.59 5.29 0.99
CA ILE A 86 0.60 4.75 0.33
C ILE A 86 1.07 5.73 -0.74
N ALA A 87 2.27 6.32 -0.58
CA ALA A 87 2.97 6.97 -1.68
C ALA A 87 3.31 5.92 -2.73
N SER A 88 2.68 6.01 -3.91
CA SER A 88 2.61 4.91 -4.87
C SER A 88 3.63 4.98 -6.01
N VAL A 89 4.60 5.88 -5.88
CA VAL A 89 5.81 5.92 -6.70
C VAL A 89 7.02 6.12 -5.81
N PRO A 90 8.19 5.57 -6.17
CA PRO A 90 9.42 5.86 -5.45
C PRO A 90 9.72 7.36 -5.45
N SER A 91 10.27 7.86 -4.35
CA SER A 91 10.66 9.27 -4.14
C SER A 91 9.53 10.24 -3.77
N ASP A 92 8.32 9.75 -3.51
CA ASP A 92 7.16 10.56 -3.15
C ASP A 92 6.84 10.51 -1.63
N GLU A 93 7.79 10.13 -0.79
CA GLU A 93 7.59 10.02 0.67
C GLU A 93 7.11 11.32 1.30
N THR A 94 7.55 12.46 0.75
CA THR A 94 7.21 13.79 1.28
C THR A 94 5.75 14.16 1.11
N SER A 95 5.10 13.71 0.04
CA SER A 95 3.67 13.97 -0.18
C SER A 95 2.80 13.28 0.89
N VAL A 96 3.09 12.01 1.18
CA VAL A 96 2.37 11.29 2.24
C VAL A 96 2.73 11.80 3.63
N ALA A 97 4.00 12.16 3.88
CA ALA A 97 4.40 12.78 5.13
C ALA A 97 3.65 14.09 5.40
N ALA A 98 3.46 14.92 4.37
CA ALA A 98 2.64 16.14 4.46
C ALA A 98 1.17 15.83 4.78
N ALA A 99 0.61 14.78 4.19
CA ALA A 99 -0.75 14.33 4.48
C ALA A 99 -0.91 13.86 5.94
N VAL A 100 0.05 13.08 6.46
CA VAL A 100 0.08 12.64 7.85
C VAL A 100 0.22 13.84 8.81
N ALA A 101 1.13 14.75 8.52
CA ALA A 101 1.30 15.97 9.33
C ALA A 101 0.04 16.84 9.35
N ARG A 102 -0.73 16.85 8.25
CA ARG A 102 -2.00 17.60 8.14
C ARG A 102 -3.12 16.97 8.98
N HIS A 103 -3.19 15.65 9.03
CA HIS A 103 -4.23 14.88 9.74
C HIS A 103 -3.62 13.72 10.54
N PRO A 104 -2.82 13.98 11.60
CA PRO A 104 -2.03 12.94 12.28
C PRO A 104 -2.88 11.88 13.01
N SER A 105 -4.10 12.22 13.41
CA SER A 105 -5.02 11.25 14.01
C SER A 105 -5.79 10.40 12.98
N ARG A 106 -5.70 10.74 11.70
CA ARG A 106 -6.47 10.10 10.64
C ARG A 106 -5.61 9.23 9.71
N PHE A 107 -4.37 9.63 9.46
CA PHE A 107 -3.53 8.96 8.47
C PHE A 107 -2.29 8.33 9.08
N VAL A 108 -1.96 7.16 8.53
CA VAL A 108 -0.66 6.50 8.72
C VAL A 108 0.04 6.49 7.36
N GLY A 109 1.27 6.94 7.29
CA GLY A 109 1.99 7.07 6.04
C GLY A 109 2.79 5.82 5.69
N PHE A 110 2.57 5.30 4.49
CA PHE A 110 3.34 4.23 3.86
C PHE A 110 3.99 4.76 2.59
N PHE A 111 5.11 4.19 2.18
CA PHE A 111 5.82 4.65 0.99
C PHE A 111 6.41 3.50 0.18
N MET A 112 6.35 3.62 -1.13
CA MET A 112 7.00 2.69 -2.05
C MET A 112 8.50 2.93 -2.06
N LEU A 113 9.27 1.86 -1.84
CA LEU A 113 10.72 1.89 -1.89
C LEU A 113 11.22 0.92 -2.95
N ASP A 114 12.00 1.44 -3.90
CA ASP A 114 12.73 0.61 -4.87
C ASP A 114 14.12 0.27 -4.30
N PRO A 115 14.38 -1.01 -3.97
CA PRO A 115 15.67 -1.42 -3.43
C PRO A 115 16.83 -1.30 -4.41
N SER A 116 16.56 -1.11 -5.71
CA SER A 116 17.60 -0.98 -6.76
C SER A 116 17.99 0.46 -7.04
N ALA A 117 17.25 1.45 -6.54
CA ALA A 117 17.41 2.85 -6.90
C ALA A 117 18.13 3.66 -5.82
N GLY A 118 19.23 4.30 -6.18
CA GLY A 118 19.98 5.21 -5.32
C GLY A 118 20.50 4.57 -4.03
N ASP A 119 20.30 5.25 -2.89
CA ASP A 119 20.57 4.70 -1.55
C ASP A 119 19.24 4.39 -0.84
N PRO A 120 18.69 3.18 -1.00
CA PRO A 120 17.40 2.82 -0.44
C PRO A 120 17.42 2.75 1.09
N VAL A 121 18.58 2.45 1.70
CA VAL A 121 18.73 2.37 3.15
C VAL A 121 18.68 3.76 3.78
N ALA A 122 19.38 4.73 3.22
CA ALA A 122 19.31 6.12 3.68
C ALA A 122 17.90 6.69 3.52
N ARG A 123 17.22 6.36 2.42
CA ARG A 123 15.82 6.76 2.21
C ARG A 123 14.88 6.15 3.24
N ALA A 124 15.02 4.86 3.53
CA ALA A 124 14.21 4.21 4.56
C ALA A 124 14.43 4.87 5.93
N ARG A 125 15.69 5.12 6.31
CA ARG A 125 16.03 5.83 7.57
C ARG A 125 15.38 7.21 7.64
N ARG A 126 15.49 7.99 6.58
CA ARG A 126 14.87 9.32 6.50
C ARG A 126 13.36 9.26 6.60
N ALA A 127 12.73 8.37 5.84
CA ALA A 127 11.27 8.26 5.80
C ALA A 127 10.68 7.85 7.16
N LEU A 128 11.30 6.90 7.85
CA LEU A 128 10.83 6.44 9.15
C LEU A 128 11.22 7.40 10.30
N GLY A 129 12.47 7.88 10.31
CA GLY A 129 13.02 8.69 11.41
C GLY A 129 12.65 10.16 11.34
N GLU A 130 12.76 10.79 10.15
CA GLU A 130 12.55 12.24 10.00
C GLU A 130 11.13 12.56 9.55
N LEU A 131 10.55 11.76 8.64
CA LEU A 131 9.22 12.01 8.08
C LEU A 131 8.09 11.31 8.88
N GLY A 132 8.43 10.47 9.85
CA GLY A 132 7.45 9.82 10.72
C GLY A 132 6.55 8.80 10.01
N LEU A 133 6.97 8.28 8.84
CA LEU A 133 6.22 7.24 8.14
C LEU A 133 6.32 5.91 8.88
N ARG A 134 5.35 5.02 8.68
CA ARG A 134 5.20 3.78 9.43
C ARG A 134 5.14 2.52 8.58
N GLY A 135 5.17 2.64 7.25
CA GLY A 135 5.12 1.48 6.36
C GLY A 135 6.09 1.59 5.20
N ILE A 136 6.93 0.56 5.01
CA ILE A 136 7.77 0.40 3.81
C ILE A 136 7.06 -0.56 2.87
N CYS A 137 6.74 -0.10 1.66
CA CYS A 137 6.10 -0.92 0.63
C CYS A 137 7.15 -1.42 -0.37
N LEU A 138 7.30 -2.73 -0.46
CA LEU A 138 8.16 -3.42 -1.40
C LEU A 138 7.32 -4.05 -2.51
N PHE A 139 7.75 -3.87 -3.75
CA PHE A 139 7.12 -4.44 -4.95
C PHE A 139 8.15 -5.26 -5.75
N PRO A 140 8.51 -6.47 -5.28
CA PRO A 140 9.59 -7.27 -5.88
C PRO A 140 9.41 -7.52 -7.38
N ALA A 141 8.18 -7.83 -7.79
CA ALA A 141 7.85 -8.06 -9.20
C ALA A 141 8.04 -6.82 -10.08
N MET A 142 7.77 -5.62 -9.54
CA MET A 142 7.88 -4.34 -10.25
C MET A 142 9.33 -3.88 -10.35
N HIS A 143 10.06 -3.97 -9.25
CA HIS A 143 11.43 -3.47 -9.14
C HIS A 143 12.49 -4.50 -9.56
N HIS A 144 12.06 -5.72 -9.90
CA HIS A 144 12.94 -6.83 -10.30
C HIS A 144 14.01 -7.16 -9.24
N VAL A 145 13.67 -7.00 -7.96
CA VAL A 145 14.58 -7.28 -6.83
C VAL A 145 13.98 -8.42 -6.00
N PRO A 146 14.68 -9.56 -5.87
CA PRO A 146 14.19 -10.67 -5.07
C PRO A 146 14.25 -10.36 -3.57
N LEU A 147 13.34 -10.95 -2.79
CA LEU A 147 13.26 -10.71 -1.34
C LEU A 147 14.48 -11.19 -0.55
N HIS A 148 15.30 -12.07 -1.14
CA HIS A 148 16.55 -12.53 -0.51
C HIS A 148 17.78 -11.63 -0.82
N ASP A 149 17.60 -10.56 -1.58
CA ASP A 149 18.66 -9.58 -1.85
C ASP A 149 19.11 -8.88 -0.55
N ASP A 150 20.41 -8.68 -0.40
CA ASP A 150 20.99 -8.06 0.79
C ASP A 150 20.46 -6.63 1.03
N ARG A 151 20.14 -5.89 -0.03
CA ARG A 151 19.54 -4.55 0.08
C ARG A 151 18.17 -4.61 0.74
N VAL A 152 17.36 -5.63 0.43
CA VAL A 152 16.05 -5.85 1.07
C VAL A 152 16.25 -6.14 2.56
N GLN A 153 17.20 -7.00 2.92
CA GLN A 153 17.50 -7.30 4.31
C GLN A 153 17.96 -6.05 5.08
N GLN A 154 18.81 -5.20 4.46
CA GLN A 154 19.24 -3.94 5.05
C GLN A 154 18.05 -2.97 5.28
N ILE A 155 17.13 -2.88 4.31
CA ILE A 155 15.90 -2.08 4.43
C ILE A 155 15.02 -2.59 5.58
N VAL A 156 14.81 -3.91 5.67
CA VAL A 156 14.03 -4.52 6.76
C VAL A 156 14.72 -4.32 8.12
N SER A 157 16.06 -4.33 8.16
CA SER A 157 16.82 -3.99 9.38
C SER A 157 16.54 -2.55 9.85
N VAL A 158 16.33 -1.60 8.93
CA VAL A 158 15.92 -0.24 9.29
C VAL A 158 14.51 -0.25 9.90
N ALA A 159 13.57 -1.02 9.33
CA ALA A 159 12.24 -1.17 9.92
C ALA A 159 12.31 -1.78 11.32
N ALA A 160 13.14 -2.81 11.53
CA ALA A 160 13.33 -3.46 12.83
C ALA A 160 13.90 -2.51 13.90
N ALA A 161 14.74 -1.54 13.49
CA ALA A 161 15.29 -0.50 14.37
C ALA A 161 14.30 0.63 14.70
N ASN A 162 13.12 0.66 14.04
CA ASN A 162 12.09 1.68 14.22
C ASN A 162 10.77 1.03 14.64
N PRO A 163 10.54 0.78 15.94
CA PRO A 163 9.33 0.13 16.45
C PRO A 163 8.04 0.81 15.96
N GLY A 164 7.01 0.01 15.65
CA GLY A 164 5.75 0.49 15.08
C GLY A 164 5.81 0.71 13.56
N THR A 165 6.86 0.20 12.91
CA THR A 165 6.96 0.15 11.45
C THR A 165 6.57 -1.23 10.94
N ALA A 166 5.78 -1.26 9.87
CA ALA A 166 5.47 -2.49 9.12
C ALA A 166 6.18 -2.52 7.77
N VAL A 167 6.45 -3.73 7.27
CA VAL A 167 6.93 -3.97 5.91
C VAL A 167 5.79 -4.61 5.10
N PHE A 168 5.29 -3.86 4.14
CA PHE A 168 4.24 -4.27 3.22
C PHE A 168 4.90 -4.85 1.97
N VAL A 169 4.58 -6.08 1.59
CA VAL A 169 5.21 -6.76 0.46
C VAL A 169 4.15 -7.21 -0.53
N HIS A 170 4.11 -6.60 -1.69
CA HIS A 170 3.19 -7.01 -2.74
C HIS A 170 3.61 -8.36 -3.33
N CYS A 171 2.74 -9.35 -3.21
CA CYS A 171 2.92 -10.71 -3.73
C CYS A 171 1.92 -11.00 -4.85
N GLY A 172 2.24 -12.00 -5.68
CA GLY A 172 1.33 -12.49 -6.72
C GLY A 172 1.16 -11.55 -7.91
N VAL A 173 -0.03 -11.58 -8.48
CA VAL A 173 -0.35 -10.82 -9.70
C VAL A 173 -0.37 -9.32 -9.39
N LEU A 174 0.46 -8.58 -10.10
CA LEU A 174 0.53 -7.14 -10.03
C LEU A 174 -0.11 -6.51 -11.27
N SER A 175 -1.17 -5.75 -11.07
CA SER A 175 -1.88 -5.03 -12.12
C SER A 175 -2.07 -3.58 -11.70
N VAL A 176 -1.45 -2.66 -12.44
CA VAL A 176 -1.56 -1.22 -12.18
C VAL A 176 -2.49 -0.60 -13.21
N GLY A 177 -3.76 -0.41 -12.84
CA GLY A 177 -4.83 0.01 -13.75
C GLY A 177 -4.55 1.32 -14.47
N VAL A 178 -3.92 2.30 -13.82
CA VAL A 178 -3.53 3.57 -14.46
C VAL A 178 -2.49 3.34 -15.56
N ARG A 179 -1.52 2.45 -15.37
CA ARG A 179 -0.54 2.12 -16.42
C ARG A 179 -1.22 1.51 -17.64
N GLN A 180 -2.19 0.61 -17.41
CA GLN A 180 -2.96 0.00 -18.52
C GLN A 180 -3.74 1.04 -19.29
N LYS A 181 -4.42 1.98 -18.61
CA LYS A 181 -5.15 3.09 -19.25
C LYS A 181 -4.24 3.99 -20.09
N LEU A 182 -3.00 4.17 -19.67
CA LEU A 182 -2.00 4.99 -20.35
C LEU A 182 -1.20 4.25 -21.41
N GLY A 183 -1.46 2.96 -21.64
CA GLY A 183 -0.70 2.13 -22.57
C GLY A 183 0.74 1.86 -22.12
N LEU A 184 1.05 2.08 -20.84
CA LEU A 184 2.38 1.82 -20.28
C LEU A 184 2.59 0.33 -20.05
N PRO A 185 3.73 -0.26 -20.49
CA PRO A 185 3.97 -1.68 -20.32
C PRO A 185 4.11 -2.05 -18.84
N GLY A 186 3.45 -3.13 -18.42
CA GLY A 186 3.67 -3.79 -17.13
C GLY A 186 4.69 -4.92 -17.30
N ARG A 187 5.98 -4.61 -17.15
CA ARG A 187 7.06 -5.61 -17.24
C ARG A 187 7.37 -6.17 -15.85
N PHE A 188 6.38 -6.85 -15.24
CA PHE A 188 6.49 -7.36 -13.88
C PHE A 188 6.91 -8.82 -13.88
N ASP A 189 7.96 -9.17 -13.13
CA ASP A 189 8.38 -10.56 -12.92
C ASP A 189 7.67 -11.14 -11.69
N LEU A 190 6.53 -11.77 -11.90
CA LEU A 190 5.69 -12.33 -10.83
C LEU A 190 6.39 -13.38 -9.97
N ARG A 191 7.45 -14.03 -10.47
CA ARG A 191 8.23 -15.02 -9.70
C ARG A 191 8.91 -14.41 -8.49
N LEU A 192 9.18 -13.08 -8.53
CA LEU A 192 9.80 -12.35 -7.44
C LEU A 192 8.79 -11.97 -6.32
N GLY A 193 7.50 -12.02 -6.61
CA GLY A 193 6.42 -11.75 -5.66
C GLY A 193 5.94 -13.00 -4.92
N ASP A 194 6.84 -13.88 -4.49
CA ASP A 194 6.51 -15.13 -3.80
C ASP A 194 6.30 -14.91 -2.30
N PRO A 195 5.10 -15.23 -1.73
CA PRO A 195 4.83 -15.14 -0.28
C PRO A 195 5.80 -15.96 0.59
N LEU A 196 6.35 -17.05 0.08
CA LEU A 196 7.34 -17.84 0.83
C LEU A 196 8.66 -17.08 1.04
N GLY A 197 8.98 -16.15 0.15
CA GLY A 197 10.08 -15.20 0.36
C GLY A 197 9.81 -14.26 1.52
N VAL A 198 8.54 -13.86 1.72
CA VAL A 198 8.13 -13.04 2.88
C VAL A 198 8.27 -13.84 4.18
N ALA A 199 7.88 -15.12 4.18
CA ALA A 199 8.06 -15.98 5.35
C ALA A 199 9.54 -16.07 5.78
N ARG A 200 10.47 -16.16 4.83
CA ARG A 200 11.91 -16.13 5.12
C ARG A 200 12.34 -14.83 5.81
N LEU A 201 11.86 -13.68 5.34
CA LEU A 201 12.14 -12.39 6.00
C LEU A 201 11.49 -12.31 7.38
N ALA A 202 10.26 -12.77 7.52
CA ALA A 202 9.51 -12.77 8.77
C ALA A 202 10.20 -13.61 9.86
N LEU A 203 10.79 -14.75 9.50
CA LEU A 203 11.61 -15.57 10.39
C LEU A 203 12.90 -14.87 10.81
N ALA A 204 13.54 -14.15 9.88
CA ALA A 204 14.77 -13.40 10.18
C ALA A 204 14.52 -12.14 11.03
N PHE A 205 13.32 -11.55 10.94
CA PHE A 205 12.94 -10.32 11.64
C PHE A 205 11.62 -10.52 12.43
N PRO A 206 11.60 -11.31 13.50
CA PRO A 206 10.38 -11.73 14.18
C PRO A 206 9.59 -10.59 14.85
N ASN A 207 10.24 -9.45 15.10
CA ASN A 207 9.60 -8.28 15.71
C ASN A 207 9.05 -7.27 14.67
N VAL A 208 9.25 -7.53 13.38
CA VAL A 208 8.73 -6.67 12.30
C VAL A 208 7.41 -7.24 11.80
N PRO A 209 6.30 -6.47 11.82
CA PRO A 209 5.08 -6.89 11.15
C PRO A 209 5.26 -6.87 9.63
N PHE A 210 4.98 -7.99 8.98
CA PHE A 210 4.92 -8.07 7.51
C PHE A 210 3.46 -8.10 7.07
N ILE A 211 3.10 -7.28 6.09
CA ILE A 211 1.74 -7.22 5.55
C ILE A 211 1.79 -7.73 4.11
N ILE A 212 1.04 -8.80 3.83
CA ILE A 212 0.85 -9.32 2.46
C ILE A 212 -0.53 -8.85 1.99
N PRO A 213 -0.60 -7.94 0.99
CA PRO A 213 -1.88 -7.43 0.49
C PRO A 213 -2.59 -8.44 -0.40
N HIS A 214 -3.91 -8.20 -0.56
CA HIS A 214 -4.77 -8.93 -1.50
C HIS A 214 -4.76 -10.45 -1.29
N PHE A 215 -4.53 -10.89 -0.05
CA PHE A 215 -4.32 -12.32 0.24
C PHE A 215 -3.29 -12.99 -0.70
N GLY A 216 -2.26 -12.22 -1.14
CA GLY A 216 -1.23 -12.68 -2.06
C GLY A 216 -1.61 -12.69 -3.52
N ALA A 217 -2.73 -12.01 -3.90
CA ALA A 217 -3.12 -11.73 -5.30
C ALA A 217 -2.97 -12.93 -6.26
N GLY A 218 -3.58 -14.06 -5.93
CA GLY A 218 -3.55 -15.30 -6.73
C GLY A 218 -2.59 -16.37 -6.21
N LEU A 219 -1.62 -16.04 -5.35
CA LEU A 219 -0.78 -16.99 -4.61
C LEU A 219 -1.37 -17.26 -3.21
N PHE A 220 -2.68 -17.47 -3.15
CA PHE A 220 -3.43 -17.59 -1.90
C PHE A 220 -2.93 -18.74 -1.02
N ARG A 221 -2.69 -19.91 -1.59
CA ARG A 221 -2.19 -21.08 -0.87
C ARG A 221 -0.82 -20.82 -0.23
N GLU A 222 0.10 -20.25 -0.98
CA GLU A 222 1.46 -19.90 -0.55
C GLU A 222 1.41 -18.81 0.54
N THR A 223 0.48 -17.87 0.42
CA THR A 223 0.22 -16.85 1.45
C THR A 223 -0.28 -17.47 2.75
N MET A 224 -1.20 -18.43 2.68
CA MET A 224 -1.66 -19.16 3.88
C MET A 224 -0.52 -19.93 4.53
N MET A 225 0.32 -20.62 3.75
CA MET A 225 1.50 -21.33 4.28
C MET A 225 2.48 -20.37 4.96
N ALA A 226 2.72 -19.19 4.38
CA ALA A 226 3.56 -18.17 4.98
C ALA A 226 2.98 -17.63 6.30
N ALA A 227 1.68 -17.35 6.33
CA ALA A 227 0.99 -16.86 7.53
C ALA A 227 0.89 -17.92 8.65
N ASP A 228 0.75 -19.19 8.29
CA ASP A 228 0.77 -20.30 9.26
C ASP A 228 2.15 -20.45 9.91
N SER A 229 3.20 -20.30 9.11
CA SER A 229 4.59 -20.46 9.56
C SER A 229 5.11 -19.28 10.39
N CYS A 230 4.56 -18.07 10.24
CA CYS A 230 5.08 -16.84 10.82
C CYS A 230 3.98 -15.98 11.47
N ALA A 231 4.02 -15.86 12.79
CA ALA A 231 3.00 -15.13 13.57
C ALA A 231 3.01 -13.60 13.32
N ASN A 232 4.11 -13.05 12.79
CA ASN A 232 4.28 -11.64 12.44
C ASN A 232 3.89 -11.31 10.99
N ILE A 233 3.27 -12.25 10.26
CA ILE A 233 2.66 -11.99 8.96
C ILE A 233 1.17 -11.67 9.15
N TYR A 234 0.77 -10.52 8.63
CA TYR A 234 -0.59 -10.01 8.56
C TYR A 234 -1.10 -10.08 7.12
N LEU A 235 -2.38 -10.32 6.96
CA LEU A 235 -3.03 -10.42 5.66
C LEU A 235 -3.91 -9.19 5.44
N ASP A 236 -3.59 -8.39 4.46
CA ASP A 236 -4.44 -7.29 4.02
C ASP A 236 -5.49 -7.83 3.05
N THR A 237 -6.74 -7.50 3.30
CA THR A 237 -7.89 -8.06 2.58
C THR A 237 -8.27 -7.27 1.33
N SER A 238 -7.53 -6.23 0.99
CA SER A 238 -7.84 -5.24 -0.05
C SER A 238 -7.98 -5.81 -1.47
N SER A 239 -8.33 -4.96 -2.41
CA SER A 239 -8.54 -5.26 -3.83
C SER A 239 -9.98 -5.64 -4.20
N SER A 240 -10.27 -5.54 -5.47
CA SER A 240 -11.54 -5.96 -6.09
C SER A 240 -11.79 -7.48 -6.07
N ASN A 241 -10.88 -8.25 -5.47
CA ASN A 241 -10.92 -9.73 -5.43
C ASN A 241 -10.91 -10.41 -6.81
N GLY A 242 -10.53 -9.69 -7.85
CA GLY A 242 -10.49 -10.22 -9.23
C GLY A 242 -9.51 -11.39 -9.42
N TRP A 243 -8.54 -11.54 -8.51
CA TRP A 243 -7.59 -12.65 -8.49
C TRP A 243 -8.20 -14.02 -8.13
N ILE A 244 -9.39 -14.05 -7.51
CA ILE A 244 -10.14 -15.29 -7.19
C ILE A 244 -10.35 -16.14 -8.44
N ARG A 245 -10.52 -15.52 -9.60
CA ARG A 245 -10.70 -16.20 -10.89
C ARG A 245 -9.56 -17.14 -11.30
N TYR A 246 -8.38 -16.99 -10.70
CA TYR A 246 -7.23 -17.86 -11.01
C TYR A 246 -7.34 -19.26 -10.38
N THR A 247 -8.26 -19.43 -9.41
CA THR A 247 -8.48 -20.71 -8.74
C THR A 247 -9.96 -21.12 -8.94
N PRO A 248 -10.27 -22.11 -9.76
CA PRO A 248 -11.62 -22.56 -9.99
C PRO A 248 -12.36 -22.91 -8.67
N GLY A 249 -13.57 -22.43 -8.52
CA GLY A 249 -14.39 -22.69 -7.33
C GLY A 249 -14.02 -21.86 -6.08
N LEU A 250 -13.00 -21.01 -6.12
CA LEU A 250 -12.70 -20.12 -5.01
C LEU A 250 -13.70 -18.99 -4.95
N THR A 251 -14.27 -18.76 -3.76
CA THR A 251 -15.20 -17.67 -3.47
C THR A 251 -14.64 -16.79 -2.35
N LEU A 252 -15.15 -15.57 -2.23
CA LEU A 252 -14.71 -14.65 -1.16
C LEU A 252 -14.97 -15.26 0.23
N ASP A 253 -16.11 -15.91 0.43
CA ASP A 253 -16.43 -16.60 1.68
C ASP A 253 -15.42 -17.72 1.99
N SER A 254 -15.01 -18.51 0.98
CA SER A 254 -14.02 -19.56 1.18
C SER A 254 -12.62 -18.99 1.47
N VAL A 255 -12.28 -17.85 0.88
CA VAL A 255 -11.03 -17.11 1.18
C VAL A 255 -11.02 -16.67 2.64
N PHE A 256 -12.07 -15.97 3.11
CA PHE A 256 -12.14 -15.53 4.50
C PHE A 256 -12.18 -16.69 5.48
N ARG A 257 -12.96 -17.75 5.20
CA ARG A 257 -13.00 -18.97 6.01
C ARG A 257 -11.61 -19.57 6.20
N THR A 258 -10.85 -19.71 5.12
CA THR A 258 -9.49 -20.27 5.17
C THR A 258 -8.52 -19.33 5.90
N ALA A 259 -8.55 -18.05 5.59
CA ALA A 259 -7.67 -17.06 6.22
C ALA A 259 -7.91 -16.96 7.73
N LEU A 260 -9.17 -17.00 8.15
CA LEU A 260 -9.54 -17.01 9.58
C LEU A 260 -9.13 -18.30 10.29
N ALA A 261 -9.23 -19.43 9.61
CA ALA A 261 -8.77 -20.73 10.18
C ALA A 261 -7.24 -20.76 10.34
N VAL A 262 -6.49 -20.16 9.42
CA VAL A 262 -5.02 -20.19 9.43
C VAL A 262 -4.40 -19.06 10.23
N ALA A 263 -4.83 -17.82 9.98
CA ALA A 263 -4.24 -16.63 10.60
C ALA A 263 -5.00 -16.14 11.84
N GLY A 264 -6.27 -16.51 11.98
CA GLY A 264 -7.18 -15.94 12.97
C GLY A 264 -7.58 -14.50 12.66
N ALA A 265 -8.66 -14.01 13.28
CA ALA A 265 -9.14 -12.65 13.09
C ALA A 265 -8.08 -11.58 13.48
N SER A 266 -7.20 -11.90 14.42
CA SER A 266 -6.19 -10.99 14.96
C SER A 266 -5.08 -10.61 13.98
N ARG A 267 -4.98 -11.27 12.81
CA ARG A 267 -3.96 -10.99 11.78
C ARG A 267 -4.53 -10.59 10.42
N LEU A 268 -5.84 -10.33 10.34
CA LEU A 268 -6.48 -9.79 9.15
C LEU A 268 -6.62 -8.28 9.27
N LEU A 269 -6.28 -7.55 8.22
CA LEU A 269 -6.37 -6.09 8.14
C LEU A 269 -7.32 -5.73 7.00
N PHE A 270 -8.44 -5.09 7.31
CA PHE A 270 -9.31 -4.58 6.28
C PHE A 270 -8.59 -3.53 5.43
N GLY A 271 -8.67 -3.67 4.11
CA GLY A 271 -8.20 -2.71 3.13
C GLY A 271 -9.13 -2.63 1.93
N SER A 272 -9.21 -1.46 1.30
CA SER A 272 -10.08 -1.23 0.14
C SER A 272 -9.35 -1.17 -1.20
N ASP A 273 -8.06 -0.87 -1.21
CA ASP A 273 -7.29 -0.55 -2.42
C ASP A 273 -7.83 0.70 -3.16
N SER A 274 -8.29 1.68 -2.38
CA SER A 274 -8.76 2.96 -2.90
C SER A 274 -7.61 3.80 -3.42
N SER A 275 -7.83 4.64 -4.43
CA SER A 275 -6.69 5.32 -5.06
C SER A 275 -6.99 6.72 -5.62
N PHE A 276 -7.89 6.88 -6.59
CA PHE A 276 -8.09 8.13 -7.32
C PHE A 276 -9.50 8.70 -7.13
N PHE A 277 -9.63 9.99 -7.35
CA PHE A 277 -10.93 10.66 -7.44
C PHE A 277 -11.32 10.88 -8.93
N PRO A 278 -12.61 10.80 -9.27
CA PRO A 278 -13.78 10.86 -8.38
C PRO A 278 -14.23 9.50 -7.79
N ARG A 279 -13.56 8.36 -8.05
CA ARG A 279 -13.99 7.09 -7.48
C ARG A 279 -14.02 7.14 -5.95
N GLY A 280 -13.01 7.74 -5.33
CA GLY A 280 -12.88 7.85 -3.89
C GLY A 280 -12.70 6.51 -3.18
N TRP A 281 -13.24 6.39 -1.97
CA TRP A 281 -13.16 5.18 -1.17
C TRP A 281 -14.03 4.07 -1.74
N HIS A 282 -13.44 2.88 -1.87
CA HIS A 282 -14.05 1.78 -2.62
C HIS A 282 -15.07 1.00 -1.78
N LYS A 283 -16.21 1.63 -1.51
CA LYS A 283 -17.30 1.08 -0.68
C LYS A 283 -17.73 -0.33 -1.09
N ALA A 284 -17.75 -0.64 -2.38
CA ALA A 284 -18.19 -1.96 -2.86
C ALA A 284 -17.26 -3.09 -2.36
N VAL A 285 -15.97 -2.84 -2.17
CA VAL A 285 -15.04 -3.81 -1.58
C VAL A 285 -15.39 -4.05 -0.11
N PHE A 286 -15.65 -2.99 0.64
CA PHE A 286 -16.08 -3.08 2.03
C PHE A 286 -17.39 -3.87 2.17
N ASP A 287 -18.40 -3.52 1.40
CA ASP A 287 -19.71 -4.17 1.47
C ASP A 287 -19.61 -5.68 1.16
N ALA A 288 -18.83 -6.05 0.13
CA ALA A 288 -18.61 -7.44 -0.24
C ALA A 288 -17.90 -8.23 0.88
N GLN A 289 -16.83 -7.65 1.45
CA GLN A 289 -16.07 -8.31 2.52
C GLN A 289 -16.89 -8.41 3.81
N LYS A 290 -17.61 -7.36 4.18
CA LYS A 290 -18.50 -7.38 5.34
C LYS A 290 -19.57 -8.46 5.20
N THR A 291 -20.16 -8.59 4.02
CA THR A 291 -21.15 -9.63 3.74
C THR A 291 -20.54 -11.03 3.86
N ALA A 292 -19.35 -11.24 3.28
CA ALA A 292 -18.67 -12.53 3.34
C ALA A 292 -18.30 -12.93 4.78
N ILE A 293 -17.79 -11.99 5.59
CA ILE A 293 -17.42 -12.26 6.99
C ILE A 293 -18.68 -12.55 7.82
N ALA A 294 -19.74 -11.76 7.68
CA ALA A 294 -21.01 -11.97 8.38
C ALA A 294 -21.63 -13.34 8.07
N ALA A 295 -21.53 -13.82 6.83
CA ALA A 295 -22.01 -15.13 6.42
C ALA A 295 -21.28 -16.31 7.09
N LEU A 296 -20.07 -16.08 7.64
CA LEU A 296 -19.29 -17.10 8.33
C LEU A 296 -19.68 -17.28 9.81
N GLY A 297 -20.54 -16.42 10.36
CA GLY A 297 -20.98 -16.50 11.76
C GLY A 297 -19.90 -16.23 12.81
N HIS A 298 -18.91 -15.39 12.48
CA HIS A 298 -17.90 -14.93 13.39
C HIS A 298 -18.44 -13.97 14.45
N THR A 299 -17.72 -13.79 15.54
CA THR A 299 -18.14 -12.91 16.64
C THR A 299 -18.04 -11.44 16.25
N ALA A 300 -18.79 -10.58 16.93
CA ALA A 300 -18.67 -9.13 16.76
C ALA A 300 -17.26 -8.61 17.10
N ASP A 301 -16.56 -9.31 18.01
CA ASP A 301 -15.17 -9.00 18.38
C ASP A 301 -14.21 -9.34 17.23
N ASP A 302 -14.40 -10.47 16.53
CA ASP A 302 -13.61 -10.83 15.36
C ASP A 302 -13.78 -9.79 14.23
N GLU A 303 -15.04 -9.39 13.98
CA GLU A 303 -15.31 -8.32 13.00
C GLU A 303 -14.64 -7.01 13.40
N ALA A 304 -14.72 -6.62 14.68
CA ALA A 304 -14.10 -5.40 15.18
C ALA A 304 -12.57 -5.42 15.06
N LEU A 305 -11.93 -6.58 15.26
CA LEU A 305 -10.49 -6.76 15.04
C LEU A 305 -10.12 -6.57 13.57
N ILE A 306 -10.84 -7.22 12.64
CA ILE A 306 -10.55 -7.17 11.20
C ILE A 306 -10.72 -5.78 10.65
N PHE A 307 -11.86 -5.14 10.95
CA PHE A 307 -12.22 -3.85 10.37
C PHE A 307 -11.52 -2.64 11.02
N GLY A 308 -10.89 -2.79 12.19
CA GLY A 308 -10.23 -1.64 12.82
C GLY A 308 -9.21 -1.97 13.90
N GLY A 309 -9.50 -2.89 14.80
CA GLY A 309 -8.70 -3.14 16.00
C GLY A 309 -7.26 -3.58 15.70
N ASN A 310 -7.05 -4.41 14.68
CA ASN A 310 -5.70 -4.83 14.28
C ASN A 310 -4.87 -3.67 13.71
N PHE A 311 -5.50 -2.78 12.95
CA PHE A 311 -4.86 -1.57 12.46
C PHE A 311 -4.41 -0.67 13.61
N ASP A 312 -5.29 -0.42 14.59
CA ASP A 312 -4.98 0.43 15.75
C ASP A 312 -3.88 -0.19 16.62
N ARG A 313 -3.85 -1.52 16.74
CA ARG A 313 -2.79 -2.23 17.46
C ARG A 313 -1.43 -2.11 16.77
N LEU A 314 -1.37 -2.17 15.44
CA LEU A 314 -0.12 -2.01 14.67
C LEU A 314 0.34 -0.56 14.62
N PHE A 315 -0.60 0.37 14.54
CA PHE A 315 -0.34 1.80 14.35
C PHE A 315 -1.09 2.61 15.43
N PRO A 316 -0.71 2.50 16.71
CA PRO A 316 -1.37 3.25 17.76
C PRO A 316 -1.23 4.75 17.53
N LEU A 317 -2.23 5.52 17.97
CA LEU A 317 -2.13 6.97 18.04
C LEU A 317 -1.05 7.34 19.07
N SER A 318 -0.15 8.21 18.67
CA SER A 318 0.91 8.75 19.56
C SER A 318 0.36 9.82 20.48
#